data_072aa321d22cedf7848c0403ad7293d6
#
_entry.id   072aa321d22cedf7848c0403ad7293d6
#
_cell.length_a   1.000
_cell.length_b   1.000
_cell.length_c   1.000
_cell.angle_alpha   90.00
_cell.angle_beta   90.00
_cell.angle_gamma   90.00
#
_symmetry.space_group_name_H-M   'P 1'
#
loop_
_entity.id
_entity.type
_entity.pdbx_description
1 polymer ?
#
loop_
_entity_poly.entity_id
_entity_poly.type
_entity_poly.pdbx_seq_one_letter_code
_entity_poly.pdbx_strand_id
1 'polypeptide(L)'
;TSQAAGVVESMEAGTRLLLIDEDTSATNFMVRDALMQRVISREKEPITPFIERMRALYEQAGISTILVAGSSGAFFYEADRVIQMDRYHVVDITEKVKEICGQYQAPRIRAPYYQIPEFNRMIRVHENRKQENGSCDRRAKGRKGENDEKGQESGGREDRMKIRVSGRDGFSLDHESVEMRFVEQLADGEQSAALAQLLRYALTRELKENGC
;
A
#
# COMPACT_ATOMS: atom_id res chain seq x y z
N THR A 1 -3.78 13.00 -0.19
CA THR A 1 -2.38 12.78 -0.54
C THR A 1 -2.05 11.30 -0.56
N SER A 2 -0.96 10.92 -1.21
CA SER A 2 -0.48 9.54 -1.29
C SER A 2 -0.30 8.90 0.08
N GLN A 3 0.17 9.66 1.07
CA GLN A 3 0.38 9.16 2.43
C GLN A 3 -0.92 8.73 3.12
N ALA A 4 -2.01 9.49 2.95
CA ALA A 4 -3.31 9.09 3.47
C ALA A 4 -3.83 7.81 2.78
N ALA A 5 -3.62 7.70 1.45
CA ALA A 5 -3.95 6.49 0.70
C ALA A 5 -3.12 5.30 1.20
N GLY A 6 -1.81 5.48 1.43
CA GLY A 6 -0.93 4.43 1.96
C GLY A 6 -1.36 3.89 3.32
N VAL A 7 -1.91 4.73 4.21
CA VAL A 7 -2.49 4.25 5.48
C VAL A 7 -3.70 3.35 5.22
N VAL A 8 -4.61 3.74 4.31
CA VAL A 8 -5.79 2.91 3.97
C VAL A 8 -5.38 1.59 3.33
N GLU A 9 -4.41 1.62 2.42
CA GLU A 9 -3.86 0.41 1.78
C GLU A 9 -3.17 -0.52 2.78
N SER A 10 -2.46 0.06 3.76
CA SER A 10 -1.85 -0.71 4.85
C SER A 10 -2.89 -1.39 5.74
N MET A 11 -4.02 -0.72 5.98
CA MET A 11 -5.16 -1.31 6.71
C MET A 11 -5.74 -2.50 5.95
N GLU A 12 -5.93 -2.36 4.64
CA GLU A 12 -6.40 -3.44 3.76
C GLU A 12 -5.43 -4.63 3.75
N ALA A 13 -4.12 -4.37 3.82
CA ALA A 13 -3.09 -5.39 3.95
C ALA A 13 -3.02 -6.05 5.34
N GLY A 14 -3.86 -5.63 6.29
CA GLY A 14 -3.94 -6.21 7.64
C GLY A 14 -2.90 -5.68 8.63
N THR A 15 -2.35 -4.49 8.39
CA THR A 15 -1.41 -3.83 9.31
C THR A 15 -2.00 -3.71 10.73
N ARG A 16 -1.16 -3.95 11.73
CA ARG A 16 -1.46 -3.76 13.15
C ARG A 16 -0.61 -2.68 13.81
N LEU A 17 0.41 -2.20 13.12
CA LEU A 17 1.33 -1.18 13.61
C LEU A 17 1.70 -0.23 12.47
N LEU A 18 1.58 1.07 12.72
CA LEU A 18 2.10 2.13 11.87
C LEU A 18 3.34 2.73 12.50
N LEU A 19 4.40 2.87 11.72
CA LEU A 19 5.62 3.60 12.08
C LEU A 19 5.64 4.88 11.26
N ILE A 20 5.55 6.03 11.92
CA ILE A 20 5.43 7.33 11.26
C ILE A 20 6.48 8.27 11.81
N ASP A 21 7.15 8.97 10.91
CA ASP A 21 8.05 10.07 11.21
C ASP A 21 7.38 11.38 10.80
N GLU A 22 7.16 12.29 11.78
CA GLU A 22 6.51 13.58 11.54
C GLU A 22 7.30 14.44 10.55
N ASP A 23 8.62 14.51 10.70
CA ASP A 23 9.47 15.42 9.93
C ASP A 23 9.52 15.07 8.44
N THR A 24 9.38 13.80 8.10
CA THR A 24 9.34 13.31 6.71
C THR A 24 7.93 13.17 6.16
N SER A 25 6.92 13.41 6.99
CA SER A 25 5.51 13.30 6.61
C SER A 25 4.95 14.63 6.09
N ALA A 26 3.90 14.56 5.28
CA ALA A 26 3.20 15.74 4.80
C ALA A 26 2.50 16.45 5.99
N THR A 27 2.86 17.70 6.25
CA THR A 27 2.35 18.46 7.39
C THR A 27 0.82 18.52 7.44
N ASN A 28 0.17 18.74 6.29
CA ASN A 28 -1.29 18.79 6.19
C ASN A 28 -1.97 17.44 6.42
N PHE A 29 -1.24 16.34 6.26
CA PHE A 29 -1.70 15.01 6.62
C PHE A 29 -1.53 14.76 8.12
N MET A 30 -0.46 15.22 8.74
CA MET A 30 -0.15 14.92 10.14
C MET A 30 -1.01 15.72 11.10
N VAL A 31 -1.00 17.03 11.00
CA VAL A 31 -1.66 17.95 11.93
C VAL A 31 -2.11 19.21 11.21
N ARG A 32 -3.13 19.85 11.74
CA ARG A 32 -3.56 21.17 11.30
C ARG A 32 -3.63 22.11 12.47
N ASP A 33 -3.00 23.28 12.33
CA ASP A 33 -3.05 24.28 13.39
C ASP A 33 -4.46 24.92 13.52
N ALA A 34 -4.73 25.48 14.70
CA ALA A 34 -6.04 26.04 15.01
C ALA A 34 -6.40 27.26 14.13
N LEU A 35 -5.42 28.02 13.65
CA LEU A 35 -5.65 29.18 12.79
C LEU A 35 -6.08 28.71 11.39
N MET A 36 -5.38 27.75 10.81
CA MET A 36 -5.74 27.16 9.53
C MET A 36 -7.15 26.55 9.54
N GLN A 37 -7.54 25.90 10.65
CA GLN A 37 -8.88 25.34 10.81
C GLN A 37 -10.00 26.41 10.85
N ARG A 38 -9.66 27.64 11.26
CA ARG A 38 -10.62 28.77 11.25
C ARG A 38 -10.72 29.45 9.90
N VAL A 39 -9.60 29.54 9.17
CA VAL A 39 -9.53 30.23 7.88
C VAL A 39 -10.13 29.39 6.75
N ILE A 40 -9.82 28.09 6.76
CA ILE A 40 -10.28 27.17 5.72
C ILE A 40 -11.28 26.20 6.34
N SER A 41 -12.52 26.23 5.84
CA SER A 41 -13.54 25.32 6.32
C SER A 41 -13.21 23.86 6.00
N ARG A 42 -13.59 22.97 6.90
CA ARG A 42 -13.33 21.53 6.77
C ARG A 42 -13.92 20.92 5.48
N GLU A 43 -15.04 21.43 5.01
CA GLU A 43 -15.69 20.97 3.78
C GLU A 43 -14.83 21.16 2.53
N LYS A 44 -13.88 22.12 2.57
CA LYS A 44 -12.93 22.38 1.50
C LYS A 44 -11.64 21.54 1.64
N GLU A 45 -11.53 20.76 2.70
CA GLU A 45 -10.37 19.94 3.00
C GLU A 45 -10.61 18.50 2.63
N PRO A 46 -9.93 17.97 1.61
CA PRO A 46 -10.13 16.59 1.18
C PRO A 46 -9.51 15.56 2.14
N ILE A 47 -8.63 16.01 3.06
CA ILE A 47 -7.86 15.11 3.92
C ILE A 47 -8.18 15.42 5.39
N THR A 48 -8.55 14.40 6.14
CA THR A 48 -8.59 14.47 7.60
C THR A 48 -7.19 14.28 8.15
N PRO A 49 -6.68 15.17 9.01
CA PRO A 49 -5.36 15.01 9.62
C PRO A 49 -5.25 13.70 10.41
N PHE A 50 -4.07 13.09 10.37
CA PHE A 50 -3.80 11.80 10.99
C PHE A 50 -4.05 11.82 12.50
N ILE A 51 -3.66 12.91 13.19
CA ILE A 51 -3.91 13.09 14.62
C ILE A 51 -5.39 12.89 14.99
N GLU A 52 -6.31 13.27 14.12
CA GLU A 52 -7.75 13.13 14.35
C GLU A 52 -8.25 11.69 14.14
N ARG A 53 -7.40 10.80 13.59
CA ARG A 53 -7.72 9.41 13.30
C ARG A 53 -7.01 8.41 14.21
N MET A 54 -5.90 8.79 14.83
CA MET A 54 -5.05 7.89 15.62
C MET A 54 -5.84 7.09 16.65
N ARG A 55 -6.67 7.77 17.45
CA ARG A 55 -7.48 7.11 18.50
C ARG A 55 -8.48 6.13 17.90
N ALA A 56 -9.17 6.53 16.83
CA ALA A 56 -10.14 5.66 16.17
C ALA A 56 -9.47 4.44 15.50
N LEU A 57 -8.29 4.60 14.91
CA LEU A 57 -7.52 3.49 14.35
C LEU A 57 -7.14 2.48 15.43
N TYR A 58 -6.76 2.95 16.60
CA TYR A 58 -6.44 2.08 17.74
C TYR A 58 -7.69 1.36 18.28
N GLU A 59 -8.72 2.11 18.61
CA GLU A 59 -9.91 1.58 19.30
C GLU A 59 -10.80 0.72 18.39
N GLN A 60 -10.93 1.07 17.11
CA GLN A 60 -11.86 0.41 16.20
C GLN A 60 -11.17 -0.60 15.28
N ALA A 61 -9.93 -0.32 14.84
CA ALA A 61 -9.19 -1.19 13.93
C ALA A 61 -8.10 -2.02 14.64
N GLY A 62 -7.79 -1.75 15.92
CA GLY A 62 -6.72 -2.40 16.66
C GLY A 62 -5.33 -2.12 16.08
N ILE A 63 -5.15 -0.92 15.49
CA ILE A 63 -3.89 -0.49 14.87
C ILE A 63 -3.16 0.46 15.83
N SER A 64 -2.00 0.03 16.31
CA SER A 64 -1.11 0.86 17.12
C SER A 64 -0.28 1.79 16.23
N THR A 65 0.17 2.91 16.79
CA THR A 65 1.06 3.85 16.10
C THR A 65 2.28 4.14 16.96
N ILE A 66 3.47 4.07 16.36
CA ILE A 66 4.70 4.63 16.90
C ILE A 66 5.02 5.85 16.05
N LEU A 67 5.03 7.02 16.68
CA LEU A 67 5.27 8.29 16.01
C LEU A 67 6.56 8.91 16.54
N VAL A 68 7.47 9.25 15.64
CA VAL A 68 8.60 10.12 15.94
C VAL A 68 8.15 11.55 15.69
N ALA A 69 8.17 12.40 16.73
CA ALA A 69 7.70 13.78 16.65
C ALA A 69 8.79 14.72 17.14
N GLY A 70 9.14 15.69 16.30
CA GLY A 70 10.16 16.69 16.59
C GLY A 70 9.61 18.11 16.71
N SER A 71 8.47 18.41 16.09
CA SER A 71 7.97 19.77 15.94
C SER A 71 6.59 20.02 16.56
N SER A 72 5.69 19.02 16.63
CA SER A 72 4.33 19.23 17.11
C SER A 72 4.04 18.57 18.45
N GLY A 73 3.80 19.38 19.48
CA GLY A 73 3.31 18.89 20.78
C GLY A 73 1.84 18.46 20.79
N ALA A 74 1.09 18.63 19.69
CA ALA A 74 -0.30 18.24 19.62
C ALA A 74 -0.50 16.72 19.81
N PHE A 75 0.46 15.93 19.40
CA PHE A 75 0.43 14.46 19.52
C PHE A 75 0.51 13.98 20.97
N PHE A 76 1.03 14.78 21.88
CA PHE A 76 1.12 14.42 23.30
C PHE A 76 -0.26 14.19 23.95
N TYR A 77 -1.30 14.86 23.46
CA TYR A 77 -2.66 14.70 23.96
C TYR A 77 -3.29 13.34 23.55
N GLU A 78 -2.79 12.76 22.46
CA GLU A 78 -3.28 11.48 21.95
C GLU A 78 -2.40 10.29 22.35
N ALA A 79 -1.19 10.56 22.87
CA ALA A 79 -0.22 9.53 23.19
C ALA A 79 -0.54 8.83 24.53
N ASP A 80 -0.55 7.50 24.50
CA ASP A 80 -0.65 6.69 25.73
C ASP A 80 0.70 6.64 26.44
N ARG A 81 1.80 6.68 25.69
CA ARG A 81 3.17 6.66 26.21
C ARG A 81 4.05 7.63 25.42
N VAL A 82 4.90 8.36 26.13
CA VAL A 82 5.85 9.31 25.55
C VAL A 82 7.27 8.98 25.99
N ILE A 83 8.13 8.77 25.01
CA ILE A 83 9.52 8.41 25.18
C ILE A 83 10.39 9.53 24.60
N GLN A 84 11.31 10.06 25.40
CA GLN A 84 12.31 11.01 24.95
C GLN A 84 13.63 10.29 24.66
N MET A 85 14.24 10.66 23.54
CA MET A 85 15.63 10.30 23.24
C MET A 85 16.54 11.42 23.74
N ASP A 86 17.21 11.20 24.87
CA ASP A 86 18.18 12.16 25.45
C ASP A 86 19.60 11.63 25.29
N ARG A 87 20.38 12.24 24.39
CA ARG A 87 21.78 11.85 24.11
C ARG A 87 21.94 10.33 23.89
N TYR A 88 21.08 9.75 23.05
CA TYR A 88 21.00 8.31 22.76
C TYR A 88 20.51 7.44 23.92
N HIS A 89 20.04 8.03 25.03
CA HIS A 89 19.36 7.30 26.10
C HIS A 89 17.84 7.41 25.97
N VAL A 90 17.18 6.31 26.23
CA VAL A 90 15.71 6.21 26.20
C VAL A 90 15.18 6.56 27.58
N VAL A 91 14.33 7.59 27.67
CA VAL A 91 13.72 8.05 28.92
C VAL A 91 12.21 8.09 28.76
N ASP A 92 11.49 7.39 29.63
CA ASP A 92 10.03 7.50 29.70
C ASP A 92 9.66 8.80 30.42
N ILE A 93 9.00 9.71 29.70
CA ILE A 93 8.56 11.00 30.21
C ILE A 93 7.03 11.14 30.22
N THR A 94 6.30 10.02 30.15
CA THR A 94 4.85 9.99 30.01
C THR A 94 4.14 10.82 31.09
N GLU A 95 4.47 10.60 32.36
CA GLU A 95 3.82 11.31 33.48
C GLU A 95 4.11 12.81 33.46
N LYS A 96 5.35 13.20 33.18
CA LYS A 96 5.74 14.61 33.02
C LYS A 96 4.93 15.29 31.90
N VAL A 97 4.77 14.61 30.77
CA VAL A 97 4.03 15.16 29.64
C VAL A 97 2.55 15.29 29.98
N LYS A 98 1.93 14.30 30.63
CA LYS A 98 0.54 14.36 31.06
C LYS A 98 0.28 15.51 32.05
N GLU A 99 1.18 15.72 33.00
CA GLU A 99 1.10 16.83 33.95
C GLU A 99 1.14 18.18 33.22
N ILE A 100 2.09 18.36 32.30
CA ILE A 100 2.23 19.58 31.50
C ILE A 100 0.99 19.78 30.61
N CYS A 101 0.56 18.76 29.88
CA CYS A 101 -0.63 18.83 29.04
C CYS A 101 -1.89 19.22 29.82
N GLY A 102 -2.00 18.80 31.07
CA GLY A 102 -3.11 19.19 31.95
C GLY A 102 -3.18 20.69 32.28
N GLN A 103 -2.06 21.42 32.12
CA GLN A 103 -1.98 22.88 32.36
C GLN A 103 -2.35 23.71 31.10
N TYR A 104 -2.44 23.08 29.94
CA TYR A 104 -2.75 23.74 28.69
C TYR A 104 -4.09 23.28 28.13
N GLN A 105 -4.73 24.12 27.34
CA GLN A 105 -5.96 23.75 26.67
C GLN A 105 -5.64 22.75 25.54
N ALA A 106 -6.24 21.56 25.62
CA ALA A 106 -6.11 20.56 24.59
C ALA A 106 -6.57 21.10 23.21
N PRO A 107 -5.86 20.78 22.11
CA PRO A 107 -6.33 21.12 20.79
C PRO A 107 -7.71 20.51 20.58
N ARG A 108 -8.61 21.26 19.90
CA ARG A 108 -9.93 20.74 19.56
C ARG A 108 -9.79 19.75 18.41
N ILE A 109 -9.65 18.49 18.73
CA ILE A 109 -9.67 17.41 17.77
C ILE A 109 -11.13 17.17 17.39
N ARG A 110 -11.50 17.57 16.18
CA ARG A 110 -12.84 17.40 15.64
C ARG A 110 -12.82 16.30 14.58
N ALA A 111 -12.60 15.06 15.01
CA ALA A 111 -12.83 13.95 14.11
C ALA A 111 -14.34 13.74 13.95
N PRO A 112 -14.91 13.78 12.73
CA PRO A 112 -16.17 13.13 12.49
C PRO A 112 -16.01 11.64 12.76
N TYR A 113 -17.12 10.96 13.02
CA TYR A 113 -17.16 9.51 13.13
C TYR A 113 -16.30 8.88 12.00
N TYR A 114 -15.35 8.02 12.37
CA TYR A 114 -14.53 7.31 11.42
C TYR A 114 -15.14 5.93 11.16
N GLN A 115 -15.63 5.74 9.97
CA GLN A 115 -16.03 4.42 9.52
C GLN A 115 -14.81 3.75 8.88
N ILE A 116 -14.42 2.60 9.44
CA ILE A 116 -13.38 1.77 8.85
C ILE A 116 -13.87 1.32 7.48
N PRO A 117 -13.07 1.51 6.41
CA PRO A 117 -13.45 1.05 5.08
C PRO A 117 -13.68 -0.46 5.05
N GLU A 118 -14.72 -0.89 4.36
CA GLU A 118 -14.91 -2.30 4.03
C GLU A 118 -14.00 -2.66 2.86
N PHE A 119 -13.09 -3.60 3.08
CA PHE A 119 -12.12 -4.03 2.07
C PHE A 119 -12.66 -5.24 1.29
N ASN A 120 -13.64 -4.99 0.43
CA ASN A 120 -14.25 -6.00 -0.43
C ASN A 120 -13.89 -5.74 -1.90
N ARG A 121 -12.59 -5.58 -2.20
CA ARG A 121 -12.16 -5.35 -3.58
C ARG A 121 -12.28 -6.63 -4.41
N MET A 122 -13.02 -6.56 -5.51
CA MET A 122 -13.03 -7.59 -6.54
C MET A 122 -12.03 -7.19 -7.63
N ILE A 123 -10.97 -7.94 -7.78
CA ILE A 123 -9.99 -7.75 -8.85
C ILE A 123 -10.52 -8.48 -10.09
N ARG A 124 -10.81 -7.72 -11.15
CA ARG A 124 -11.17 -8.29 -12.46
C ARG A 124 -9.94 -8.32 -13.36
N VAL A 125 -9.50 -9.49 -13.72
CA VAL A 125 -8.46 -9.66 -14.74
C VAL A 125 -9.11 -9.61 -16.11
N HIS A 126 -8.83 -8.56 -16.88
CA HIS A 126 -9.22 -8.51 -18.28
C HIS A 126 -8.20 -9.32 -19.10
N GLU A 127 -8.61 -10.50 -19.57
CA GLU A 127 -7.86 -11.16 -20.63
C GLU A 127 -7.98 -10.32 -21.90
N ASN A 128 -6.89 -9.68 -22.31
CA ASN A 128 -6.79 -9.13 -23.66
C ASN A 128 -6.78 -10.29 -24.65
N ARG A 129 -7.95 -10.82 -24.97
CA ARG A 129 -8.11 -11.69 -26.14
C ARG A 129 -7.74 -10.84 -27.36
N LYS A 130 -6.53 -11.02 -27.88
CA LYS A 130 -6.21 -10.61 -29.24
C LYS A 130 -7.26 -11.27 -30.12
N GLN A 131 -8.17 -10.49 -30.69
CA GLN A 131 -8.94 -10.94 -31.83
C GLN A 131 -7.90 -11.33 -32.89
N GLU A 132 -7.66 -12.62 -33.02
CA GLU A 132 -7.06 -13.18 -34.22
C GLU A 132 -8.03 -12.89 -35.36
N ASN A 133 -7.81 -11.77 -36.05
CA ASN A 133 -8.41 -11.54 -37.34
C ASN A 133 -7.87 -12.63 -38.27
N GLY A 134 -8.60 -13.72 -38.32
CA GLY A 134 -8.42 -14.79 -39.29
C GLY A 134 -8.62 -14.27 -40.70
N SER A 135 -7.58 -13.73 -41.28
CA SER A 135 -7.48 -13.59 -42.73
C SER A 135 -7.22 -14.99 -43.30
N CYS A 136 -8.28 -15.57 -43.77
CA CYS A 136 -8.27 -16.83 -44.51
C CYS A 136 -7.60 -16.57 -45.88
N ASP A 137 -6.35 -16.82 -46.02
CA ASP A 137 -5.70 -16.88 -47.33
C ASP A 137 -5.26 -18.33 -47.61
N ARG A 138 -6.12 -19.00 -48.42
CA ARG A 138 -5.87 -20.32 -48.97
C ARG A 138 -4.79 -20.18 -50.05
N ARG A 139 -3.58 -20.67 -49.81
CA ARG A 139 -2.74 -21.17 -50.91
C ARG A 139 -2.02 -22.45 -50.49
N ALA A 140 -2.50 -23.51 -51.06
CA ALA A 140 -1.90 -24.82 -51.06
C ALA A 140 -0.50 -24.79 -51.73
N LYS A 141 0.46 -25.47 -51.16
CA LYS A 141 1.41 -26.33 -51.89
C LYS A 141 2.15 -27.25 -50.93
N GLY A 142 2.02 -28.55 -51.17
CA GLY A 142 2.52 -29.63 -50.36
C GLY A 142 4.05 -29.79 -50.43
N ARG A 143 4.56 -30.50 -49.43
CA ARG A 143 5.60 -31.49 -49.57
C ARG A 143 5.65 -32.40 -48.36
N LYS A 144 5.71 -33.70 -48.66
CA LYS A 144 5.90 -34.85 -47.78
C LYS A 144 7.20 -34.77 -46.99
N GLY A 145 7.20 -35.30 -45.78
CA GLY A 145 8.37 -35.65 -44.98
C GLY A 145 7.93 -36.42 -43.76
N GLU A 146 8.22 -37.68 -43.69
CA GLU A 146 7.88 -38.67 -42.67
C GLU A 146 8.67 -38.48 -41.38
N ASN A 147 8.08 -39.00 -40.30
CA ASN A 147 8.64 -39.52 -39.04
C ASN A 147 9.28 -38.54 -38.04
N ASP A 148 8.63 -38.42 -36.84
CA ASP A 148 9.06 -39.15 -35.65
C ASP A 148 8.05 -38.93 -34.51
N GLU A 149 7.50 -40.04 -34.04
CA GLU A 149 6.72 -40.12 -32.80
C GLU A 149 7.65 -39.87 -31.61
N LYS A 150 7.44 -38.80 -30.89
CA LYS A 150 7.79 -38.71 -29.45
C LYS A 150 6.63 -38.03 -28.73
N GLY A 151 6.03 -38.83 -27.82
CA GLY A 151 4.99 -38.40 -26.92
C GLY A 151 5.34 -37.11 -26.21
N GLN A 152 4.58 -36.07 -26.44
CA GLN A 152 4.57 -34.87 -25.63
C GLN A 152 3.30 -34.91 -24.81
N GLU A 153 3.50 -35.13 -23.51
CA GLU A 153 2.47 -34.87 -22.52
C GLU A 153 1.92 -33.45 -22.77
N SER A 154 0.64 -33.36 -22.94
CA SER A 154 -0.12 -32.13 -23.04
C SER A 154 -0.17 -31.42 -21.68
N GLY A 155 0.95 -30.88 -21.22
CA GLY A 155 1.00 -29.89 -20.17
C GLY A 155 0.41 -28.59 -20.73
N GLY A 156 -0.66 -28.11 -20.12
CA GLY A 156 -1.50 -27.02 -20.61
C GLY A 156 -0.68 -25.75 -20.96
N ARG A 157 -1.09 -25.11 -22.03
CA ARG A 157 -0.58 -23.83 -22.54
C ARG A 157 -0.70 -22.66 -21.55
N GLU A 158 -1.27 -22.88 -20.39
CA GLU A 158 -1.69 -21.84 -19.42
C GLU A 158 -0.59 -21.40 -18.44
N ASP A 159 0.50 -22.16 -18.30
CA ASP A 159 1.55 -21.91 -17.29
C ASP A 159 2.78 -21.18 -17.86
N ARG A 160 2.65 -20.50 -19.00
CA ARG A 160 3.79 -19.90 -19.71
C ARG A 160 3.86 -18.36 -19.64
N MET A 161 3.27 -17.73 -18.60
CA MET A 161 3.49 -16.30 -18.40
C MET A 161 4.98 -16.03 -18.18
N LYS A 162 5.61 -15.30 -19.13
CA LYS A 162 7.02 -15.00 -19.10
C LYS A 162 7.30 -13.84 -18.14
N ILE A 163 8.24 -14.05 -17.23
CA ILE A 163 8.72 -13.02 -16.32
C ILE A 163 10.10 -12.56 -16.77
N ARG A 164 10.31 -11.24 -16.78
CA ARG A 164 11.64 -10.62 -16.90
C ARG A 164 11.78 -9.57 -15.82
N VAL A 165 12.84 -9.66 -15.02
CA VAL A 165 13.12 -8.73 -13.91
C VAL A 165 14.23 -7.80 -14.32
N SER A 166 14.09 -6.51 -14.06
CA SER A 166 15.07 -5.45 -14.34
C SER A 166 15.64 -4.89 -13.03
N GLY A 167 16.29 -5.75 -12.27
CA GLY A 167 16.83 -5.38 -10.95
C GLY A 167 15.73 -4.87 -10.00
N ARG A 168 15.98 -3.72 -9.36
CA ARG A 168 14.98 -3.05 -8.48
C ARG A 168 13.99 -2.18 -9.23
N ASP A 169 14.28 -1.82 -10.47
CA ASP A 169 13.53 -0.82 -11.23
C ASP A 169 12.16 -1.34 -11.70
N GLY A 170 12.00 -2.66 -11.78
CA GLY A 170 10.73 -3.25 -12.17
C GLY A 170 10.85 -4.65 -12.75
N PHE A 171 9.73 -5.12 -13.27
CA PHE A 171 9.64 -6.41 -13.96
C PHE A 171 8.59 -6.35 -15.07
N SER A 172 8.62 -7.30 -15.98
CA SER A 172 7.55 -7.49 -16.96
C SER A 172 6.95 -8.89 -16.86
N LEU A 173 5.64 -8.95 -17.08
CA LEU A 173 4.85 -10.16 -17.22
C LEU A 173 4.30 -10.19 -18.65
N ASP A 174 4.78 -11.11 -19.47
CA ASP A 174 4.52 -11.17 -20.91
C ASP A 174 4.81 -9.83 -21.61
N HIS A 175 3.80 -9.05 -21.89
CA HIS A 175 3.87 -7.77 -22.59
C HIS A 175 3.60 -6.54 -21.66
N GLU A 176 3.19 -6.79 -20.43
CA GLU A 176 2.92 -5.74 -19.46
C GLU A 176 4.15 -5.50 -18.59
N SER A 177 4.49 -4.22 -18.37
CA SER A 177 5.60 -3.83 -17.52
C SER A 177 5.11 -3.15 -16.25
N VAL A 178 5.72 -3.51 -15.13
CA VAL A 178 5.47 -2.92 -13.82
C VAL A 178 6.72 -2.13 -13.43
N GLU A 179 6.59 -0.81 -13.33
CA GLU A 179 7.66 0.06 -12.88
C GLU A 179 7.66 0.16 -11.35
N MET A 180 8.80 -0.12 -10.74
CA MET A 180 8.97 -0.14 -9.28
C MET A 180 10.07 0.83 -8.81
N ARG A 181 10.60 1.67 -9.68
CA ARG A 181 11.69 2.60 -9.41
C ARG A 181 11.45 3.50 -8.19
N PHE A 182 10.19 3.85 -7.93
CA PHE A 182 9.80 4.74 -6.83
C PHE A 182 9.32 4.00 -5.57
N VAL A 183 9.47 2.67 -5.53
CA VAL A 183 9.16 1.87 -4.34
C VAL A 183 10.42 1.78 -3.49
N GLU A 184 10.59 2.73 -2.58
CA GLU A 184 11.81 2.89 -1.77
C GLU A 184 12.06 1.72 -0.82
N GLN A 185 11.05 0.94 -0.49
CA GLN A 185 11.13 -0.23 0.39
C GLN A 185 11.87 -1.41 -0.28
N LEU A 186 12.06 -1.37 -1.59
CA LEU A 186 12.81 -2.40 -2.30
C LEU A 186 14.31 -2.15 -2.17
N ALA A 187 14.97 -2.94 -1.34
CA ALA A 187 16.41 -2.87 -1.14
C ALA A 187 17.18 -3.64 -2.19
N ASP A 188 16.58 -4.67 -2.80
CA ASP A 188 17.25 -5.71 -3.57
C ASP A 188 16.43 -6.14 -4.80
N GLY A 189 17.10 -6.54 -5.88
CA GLY A 189 16.47 -7.07 -7.09
C GLY A 189 15.76 -8.41 -6.88
N GLU A 190 16.16 -9.19 -5.88
CA GLU A 190 15.50 -10.45 -5.52
C GLU A 190 14.08 -10.21 -4.98
N GLN A 191 13.85 -9.09 -4.30
CA GLN A 191 12.51 -8.69 -3.86
C GLN A 191 11.60 -8.40 -5.05
N SER A 192 12.09 -7.72 -6.08
CA SER A 192 11.35 -7.50 -7.33
C SER A 192 11.06 -8.82 -8.04
N ALA A 193 12.01 -9.76 -8.04
CA ALA A 193 11.80 -11.08 -8.59
C ALA A 193 10.73 -11.87 -7.83
N ALA A 194 10.74 -11.81 -6.50
CA ALA A 194 9.74 -12.44 -5.65
C ALA A 194 8.34 -11.86 -5.91
N LEU A 195 8.22 -10.53 -6.00
CA LEU A 195 6.96 -9.85 -6.32
C LEU A 195 6.42 -10.26 -7.69
N ALA A 196 7.29 -10.35 -8.71
CA ALA A 196 6.90 -10.82 -10.03
C ALA A 196 6.36 -12.26 -10.01
N GLN A 197 6.99 -13.15 -9.24
CA GLN A 197 6.52 -14.53 -9.07
C GLN A 197 5.19 -14.60 -8.31
N LEU A 198 5.03 -13.83 -7.23
CA LEU A 198 3.78 -13.75 -6.48
C LEU A 198 2.64 -13.23 -7.35
N LEU A 199 2.89 -12.19 -8.14
CA LEU A 199 1.87 -11.64 -9.05
C LEU A 199 1.49 -12.67 -10.12
N ARG A 200 2.48 -13.37 -10.71
CA ARG A 200 2.20 -14.47 -11.64
C ARG A 200 1.34 -15.55 -10.99
N TYR A 201 1.69 -15.97 -9.78
CA TYR A 201 0.92 -16.98 -9.04
C TYR A 201 -0.53 -16.53 -8.81
N ALA A 202 -0.71 -15.30 -8.33
CA ALA A 202 -2.04 -14.73 -8.11
C ALA A 202 -2.87 -14.69 -9.40
N LEU A 203 -2.28 -14.23 -10.51
CA LEU A 203 -2.96 -14.12 -11.80
C LEU A 203 -3.28 -15.47 -12.43
N THR A 204 -2.44 -16.49 -12.22
CA THR A 204 -2.61 -17.79 -12.88
C THR A 204 -3.43 -18.78 -12.08
N ARG A 205 -3.49 -18.65 -10.75
CA ARG A 205 -4.18 -19.59 -9.88
C ARG A 205 -5.32 -18.97 -9.10
N GLU A 206 -5.03 -18.03 -8.23
CA GLU A 206 -6.02 -17.51 -7.28
C GLU A 206 -7.16 -16.73 -7.95
N LEU A 207 -6.83 -15.90 -8.95
CA LEU A 207 -7.83 -15.04 -9.61
C LEU A 207 -8.62 -15.78 -10.69
N LYS A 208 -8.11 -16.92 -11.21
CA LYS A 208 -8.84 -17.76 -12.16
C LYS A 208 -9.83 -18.70 -11.47
N GLU A 209 -9.48 -19.22 -10.28
CA GLU A 209 -10.36 -20.14 -9.54
C GLU A 209 -11.56 -19.42 -8.90
N ASN A 210 -11.44 -18.11 -8.63
CA ASN A 210 -12.50 -17.30 -8.03
C ASN A 210 -13.28 -16.43 -9.04
N GLY A 211 -13.00 -16.57 -10.32
CA GLY A 211 -13.64 -15.84 -11.41
C GLY A 211 -14.73 -16.68 -12.07
N CYS A 212 -15.90 -16.78 -11.40
CA CYS A 212 -17.17 -17.13 -12.08
C CYS A 212 -17.91 -15.88 -12.46
#